data_6096dc68f5a657fe5c4ad492259da1ee
#
_entry.id   6096dc68f5a657fe5c4ad492259da1ee
#
_cell.length_a   1.000
_cell.length_b   1.000
_cell.length_c   1.000
_cell.angle_alpha   90.00
_cell.angle_beta   90.00
_cell.angle_gamma   90.00
#
_symmetry.space_group_name_H-M   'P 1'
#
loop_
_entity.id
_entity.type
_entity.pdbx_description
1 polymer ?
#
loop_
_entity_poly.entity_id
_entity_poly.type
_entity_poly.pdbx_seq_one_letter_code
_entity_poly.pdbx_strand_id
1 'polypeptide(L)'
;MGKKLSNLDYLRIKKNIIKRLYSNKAFSKGHLLYERLTSGIPPHLAGFVNHVLDDLIKEGLVIHYGRTKYGDAYQLNVQKLKEIEEIIS
;
A
#
# COMPACT_ATOMS: atom_id res chain seq x y z
N MET A 1 22.53 13.82 -5.00
CA MET A 1 21.77 13.31 -6.10
C MET A 1 20.75 12.29 -5.63
N GLY A 2 19.48 12.50 -5.93
CA GLY A 2 18.43 11.61 -5.51
C GLY A 2 18.47 10.27 -6.25
N LYS A 3 18.08 9.21 -5.56
CA LYS A 3 17.93 7.91 -6.18
C LYS A 3 16.65 7.88 -6.99
N LYS A 4 16.73 7.30 -8.17
CA LYS A 4 15.56 7.13 -9.00
C LYS A 4 14.94 5.77 -8.74
N LEU A 5 13.63 5.75 -8.54
CA LEU A 5 12.91 4.49 -8.37
C LEU A 5 12.66 3.88 -9.73
N SER A 6 13.12 2.64 -9.93
CA SER A 6 12.88 1.93 -11.18
C SER A 6 11.44 1.47 -11.26
N ASN A 7 10.96 1.19 -12.48
CA ASN A 7 9.60 0.68 -12.66
C ASN A 7 9.38 -0.66 -11.96
N LEU A 8 10.40 -1.52 -11.98
CA LEU A 8 10.32 -2.81 -11.30
C LEU A 8 10.19 -2.63 -9.79
N ASP A 9 10.98 -1.72 -9.23
CA ASP A 9 10.92 -1.45 -7.79
C ASP A 9 9.60 -0.79 -7.41
N TYR A 10 9.09 0.11 -8.26
CA TYR A 10 7.80 0.72 -8.05
C TYR A 10 6.71 -0.35 -7.97
N LEU A 11 6.68 -1.25 -8.93
CA LEU A 11 5.70 -2.33 -8.97
C LEU A 11 5.85 -3.28 -7.78
N ARG A 12 7.08 -3.51 -7.35
CA ARG A 12 7.37 -4.35 -6.18
C ARG A 12 6.76 -3.75 -4.92
N ILE A 13 6.95 -2.45 -4.71
CA ILE A 13 6.38 -1.75 -3.55
C ILE A 13 4.87 -1.74 -3.65
N LYS A 14 4.33 -1.38 -4.80
CA LYS A 14 2.89 -1.33 -5.05
C LYS A 14 2.23 -2.68 -4.74
N LYS A 15 2.80 -3.74 -5.29
CA LYS A 15 2.28 -5.09 -5.09
C LYS A 15 2.38 -5.52 -3.62
N ASN A 16 3.47 -5.17 -2.96
CA ASN A 16 3.64 -5.50 -1.54
C ASN A 16 2.56 -4.83 -0.68
N ILE A 17 2.33 -3.53 -0.90
CA ILE A 17 1.31 -2.79 -0.15
C ILE A 17 -0.06 -3.42 -0.36
N ILE A 18 -0.45 -3.62 -1.61
CA ILE A 18 -1.76 -4.18 -1.97
C ILE A 18 -1.92 -5.59 -1.37
N LYS A 19 -0.89 -6.41 -1.51
CA LYS A 19 -0.92 -7.79 -1.02
C LYS A 19 -1.03 -7.85 0.50
N ARG A 20 -0.33 -6.96 1.21
CA ARG A 20 -0.42 -6.88 2.68
C ARG A 20 -1.85 -6.52 3.12
N LEU A 21 -2.42 -5.51 2.48
CA LEU A 21 -3.78 -5.10 2.79
C LEU A 21 -4.78 -6.21 2.49
N TYR A 22 -4.62 -6.85 1.35
CA TYR A 22 -5.53 -7.92 0.93
C TYR A 22 -5.45 -9.12 1.87
N SER A 23 -4.23 -9.57 2.18
CA SER A 23 -4.00 -10.74 3.03
C SER A 23 -4.48 -10.53 4.46
N ASN A 24 -4.47 -9.29 4.94
CA ASN A 24 -4.92 -8.94 6.28
C ASN A 24 -6.39 -8.53 6.30
N LYS A 25 -7.09 -8.70 5.18
CA LYS A 25 -8.50 -8.33 5.04
C LYS A 25 -8.78 -6.89 5.43
N ALA A 26 -7.84 -6.00 5.06
CA ALA A 26 -7.94 -4.57 5.36
C ALA A 26 -8.83 -3.89 4.32
N PHE A 27 -10.12 -4.22 4.35
CA PHE A 27 -11.14 -3.62 3.51
C PHE A 27 -12.46 -3.68 4.25
N SER A 28 -13.44 -2.90 3.81
CA SER A 28 -14.72 -2.73 4.51
C SER A 28 -14.51 -2.22 5.94
N LYS A 29 -14.64 -3.05 6.94
CA LYS A 29 -14.44 -2.68 8.34
C LYS A 29 -13.01 -2.86 8.80
N GLY A 30 -12.18 -3.57 8.02
CA GLY A 30 -10.79 -3.83 8.37
C GLY A 30 -9.87 -2.71 7.95
N HIS A 31 -8.74 -2.59 8.62
CA HIS A 31 -7.68 -1.64 8.27
C HIS A 31 -6.34 -2.18 8.73
N LEU A 32 -5.26 -1.59 8.23
CA LEU A 32 -3.90 -2.00 8.57
C LEU A 32 -3.05 -0.77 8.82
N LEU A 33 -2.25 -0.81 9.87
CA LEU A 33 -1.36 0.29 10.22
C LEU A 33 -0.22 0.42 9.22
N TYR A 34 0.26 1.66 9.06
CA TYR A 34 1.34 1.98 8.12
C TYR A 34 2.56 1.07 8.31
N GLU A 35 3.00 0.86 9.53
CA GLU A 35 4.19 0.04 9.78
C GLU A 35 4.03 -1.40 9.30
N ARG A 36 2.80 -1.89 9.25
CA ARG A 36 2.52 -3.23 8.74
C ARG A 36 2.59 -3.28 7.22
N LEU A 37 2.29 -2.16 6.55
CA LEU A 37 2.38 -2.07 5.10
C LEU A 37 3.83 -2.16 4.61
N THR A 38 4.75 -1.65 5.41
CA THR A 38 6.17 -1.61 5.02
C THR A 38 6.91 -2.90 5.34
N SER A 39 6.28 -3.80 6.06
CA SER A 39 6.86 -5.10 6.38
C SER A 39 7.11 -5.88 5.08
N GLY A 40 8.32 -6.38 4.91
CA GLY A 40 8.70 -7.11 3.69
C GLY A 40 9.27 -6.24 2.58
N ILE A 41 9.26 -4.93 2.72
CA ILE A 41 9.90 -4.04 1.77
C ILE A 41 11.38 -3.90 2.14
N PRO A 42 12.30 -4.12 1.18
CA PRO A 42 13.72 -3.99 1.47
C PRO A 42 14.07 -2.60 2.02
N PRO A 43 15.01 -2.50 2.96
CA PRO A 43 15.36 -1.21 3.56
C PRO A 43 15.74 -0.13 2.55
N HIS A 44 16.39 -0.49 1.45
CA HIS A 44 16.81 0.49 0.44
C HIS A 44 15.64 1.07 -0.34
N LEU A 45 14.46 0.45 -0.26
CA LEU A 45 13.25 0.94 -0.92
C LEU A 45 12.28 1.62 0.05
N ALA A 46 12.57 1.57 1.35
CA ALA A 46 11.67 2.10 2.37
C ALA A 46 11.33 3.58 2.18
N GLY A 47 12.30 4.37 1.69
CA GLY A 47 12.09 5.79 1.45
C GLY A 47 11.10 6.12 0.34
N PHE A 48 10.75 5.14 -0.49
CA PHE A 48 9.81 5.36 -1.60
C PHE A 48 8.38 4.93 -1.28
N VAL A 49 8.15 4.33 -0.11
CA VAL A 49 6.83 3.78 0.23
C VAL A 49 5.75 4.85 0.22
N ASN A 50 6.03 6.01 0.81
CA ASN A 50 5.05 7.09 0.87
C ASN A 50 4.65 7.56 -0.53
N HIS A 51 5.61 7.66 -1.44
CA HIS A 51 5.34 8.06 -2.81
C HIS A 51 4.39 7.07 -3.50
N VAL A 52 4.68 5.78 -3.38
CA VAL A 52 3.84 4.75 -3.99
C VAL A 52 2.45 4.71 -3.33
N LEU A 53 2.42 4.83 -2.00
CA LEU A 53 1.16 4.83 -1.27
C LEU A 53 0.28 6.02 -1.68
N ASP A 54 0.88 7.20 -1.83
CA ASP A 54 0.13 8.38 -2.29
C ASP A 54 -0.46 8.15 -3.67
N ASP A 55 0.29 7.53 -4.56
CA ASP A 55 -0.21 7.19 -5.90
C ASP A 55 -1.40 6.23 -5.82
N LEU A 56 -1.30 5.22 -4.97
CA LEU A 56 -2.39 4.25 -4.79
C LEU A 56 -3.66 4.91 -4.27
N ILE A 57 -3.50 5.89 -3.39
CA ILE A 57 -4.64 6.66 -2.86
C ILE A 57 -5.24 7.52 -3.97
N LYS A 58 -4.41 8.18 -4.77
CA LYS A 58 -4.88 8.99 -5.90
C LYS A 58 -5.59 8.16 -6.94
N GLU A 59 -5.13 6.93 -7.16
CA GLU A 59 -5.74 5.99 -8.10
C GLU A 59 -7.04 5.38 -7.56
N GLY A 60 -7.35 5.62 -6.30
CA GLY A 60 -8.57 5.11 -5.69
C GLY A 60 -8.49 3.65 -5.27
N LEU A 61 -7.30 3.04 -5.29
CA LEU A 61 -7.14 1.64 -4.89
C LEU A 61 -7.01 1.48 -3.37
N VAL A 62 -6.40 2.47 -2.73
CA VAL A 62 -6.19 2.49 -1.28
C VAL A 62 -6.87 3.70 -0.69
N ILE A 63 -7.44 3.54 0.50
CA ILE A 63 -8.11 4.59 1.23
C ILE A 63 -7.36 4.82 2.54
N HIS A 64 -7.12 6.09 2.88
CA HIS A 64 -6.62 6.44 4.20
C HIS A 64 -7.78 6.31 5.18
N TYR A 65 -7.78 5.24 5.96
CA TYR A 65 -8.85 4.93 6.89
C TYR A 65 -8.97 5.99 8.00
N GLY A 66 -7.83 6.43 8.51
CA GLY A 66 -7.79 7.46 9.53
C GLY A 66 -6.54 7.36 10.38
N ARG A 67 -6.43 8.26 11.34
CA ARG A 67 -5.32 8.24 12.29
C ARG A 67 -5.76 7.59 13.58
N THR A 68 -5.02 6.58 13.99
CA THR A 68 -5.27 5.90 15.27
C THR A 68 -4.20 6.30 16.28
N LYS A 69 -4.33 5.90 17.53
CA LYS A 69 -3.30 6.16 18.53
C LYS A 69 -2.00 5.44 18.23
N TYR A 70 -2.02 4.48 17.32
CA TYR A 70 -0.82 3.74 16.91
C TYR A 70 -0.28 4.18 15.56
N GLY A 71 -0.84 5.22 14.96
CA GLY A 71 -0.43 5.76 13.68
C GLY A 71 -1.54 5.72 12.64
N ASP A 72 -1.17 6.08 11.41
CA ASP A 72 -2.11 6.09 10.31
C ASP A 72 -2.50 4.68 9.90
N ALA A 73 -3.77 4.51 9.55
CA ALA A 73 -4.30 3.23 9.09
C ALA A 73 -4.84 3.37 7.67
N TYR A 74 -4.77 2.27 6.93
CA TYR A 74 -5.16 2.23 5.52
C TYR A 74 -6.02 1.01 5.23
N GLN A 75 -6.80 1.09 4.18
CA GLN A 75 -7.62 -0.04 3.72
C GLN A 75 -7.72 -0.03 2.21
N LEU A 76 -8.12 -1.16 1.65
CA LEU A 76 -8.38 -1.27 0.22
C LEU A 76 -9.78 -0.75 -0.09
N ASN A 77 -9.93 -0.18 -1.29
CA ASN A 77 -11.23 0.26 -1.77
C ASN A 77 -11.97 -0.94 -2.38
N VAL A 78 -13.02 -1.40 -1.70
CA VAL A 78 -13.77 -2.58 -2.15
C VAL A 78 -14.42 -2.39 -3.52
N GLN A 79 -14.67 -1.16 -3.92
CA GLN A 79 -15.23 -0.87 -5.24
C GLN A 79 -14.21 -1.12 -6.36
N LYS A 80 -12.94 -1.25 -6.01
CA LYS A 80 -11.85 -1.52 -6.95
C LYS A 80 -11.27 -2.92 -6.77
N LEU A 81 -12.00 -3.80 -6.12
CA LEU A 81 -11.48 -5.12 -5.74
C LEU A 81 -11.01 -5.93 -6.94
N LYS A 82 -11.71 -5.83 -8.07
CA LYS A 82 -11.31 -6.53 -9.29
C LYS A 82 -9.93 -6.09 -9.78
N GLU A 83 -9.71 -4.78 -9.83
CA GLU A 83 -8.40 -4.22 -10.21
C GLU A 83 -7.32 -4.63 -9.23
N ILE A 84 -7.66 -4.61 -7.94
CA ILE A 84 -6.75 -5.00 -6.87
C ILE A 84 -6.32 -6.46 -7.04
N GLU A 85 -7.26 -7.34 -7.31
CA GLU A 85 -6.96 -8.76 -7.50
C GLU A 85 -6.10 -9.01 -8.72
N GLU A 86 -6.30 -8.22 -9.78
CA GLU A 86 -5.46 -8.32 -10.97
C GLU A 86 -4.01 -7.93 -10.69
N ILE A 87 -3.80 -6.95 -9.81
CA ILE A 87 -2.46 -6.49 -9.43
C ILE A 87 -1.68 -7.58 -8.70
N ILE A 88 -2.35 -8.32 -7.82
CA ILE A 88 -1.70 -9.30 -6.96
C ILE A 88 -1.77 -10.74 -7.49
N SER A 89 -2.45 -10.94 -8.61
CA SER A 89 -2.57 -12.28 -9.20
C SER A 89 -1.28 -12.72 -9.90
#